data_f589c827b1acc97eae673299fd9cf0b1
#
_entry.id   f589c827b1acc97eae673299fd9cf0b1
#
_cell.length_a   1.000
_cell.length_b   1.000
_cell.length_c   1.000
_cell.angle_alpha   90.00
_cell.angle_beta   90.00
_cell.angle_gamma   90.00
#
_symmetry.space_group_name_H-M   'P 1'
#
loop_
_entity.id
_entity.type
_entity.pdbx_description
1 polymer ?
#
loop_
_entity_poly.entity_id
_entity_poly.type
_entity_poly.pdbx_seq_one_letter_code
_entity_poly.pdbx_strand_id
1 'polypeptide(L)'
;RYFAEFNLGINGSENFSPGKRYGVFPAFGLGWAVSNESFWNPVRKYISFLKFRYTDGWVGSDTATGRRFMYQGVFTSLTGTMFGTNYTSANGYGEEKYGVNVTWSKSRKQDLGIDIKFLNDNLSFVVDFFKERRDNIFLQRSTIPSYAGWIENPYANLGVVENKGIELAMDYTQRLGKKTFLTVRGNLTFNKDKIIENDEPP
;
A
#
# COMPACT_ATOMS: atom_id res chain seq x y z
N ARG A 1 9.05 29.49 -0.69
CA ARG A 1 10.13 28.80 -1.40
C ARG A 1 10.26 27.36 -0.97
N TYR A 2 10.38 27.12 0.34
CA TYR A 2 10.55 25.81 0.93
C TYR A 2 9.29 25.41 1.68
N PHE A 3 8.92 24.16 1.58
CA PHE A 3 7.76 23.57 2.26
C PHE A 3 8.25 22.34 3.00
N ALA A 4 7.78 22.16 4.22
CA ALA A 4 7.99 20.97 5.00
C ALA A 4 6.68 20.60 5.67
N GLU A 5 6.34 19.32 5.64
CA GLU A 5 5.12 18.77 6.24
C GLU A 5 5.49 17.50 7.00
N PHE A 6 4.90 17.33 8.16
CA PHE A 6 5.00 16.11 8.94
C PHE A 6 3.61 15.68 9.38
N ASN A 7 3.28 14.43 9.13
CA ASN A 7 2.02 13.81 9.54
C ASN A 7 2.32 12.58 10.38
N LEU A 8 1.50 12.36 11.41
CA LEU A 8 1.57 11.18 12.26
C LEU A 8 0.18 10.54 12.35
N GLY A 9 0.03 9.36 11.77
CA GLY A 9 -1.16 8.54 11.91
C GLY A 9 -0.98 7.52 13.03
N ILE A 10 -1.97 7.42 13.92
CA ILE A 10 -2.05 6.36 14.93
C ILE A 10 -3.39 5.66 14.73
N ASN A 11 -3.35 4.39 14.33
CA ASN A 11 -4.55 3.61 14.06
C ASN A 11 -4.61 2.41 14.99
N GLY A 12 -5.83 2.01 15.36
CA GLY A 12 -6.08 0.84 16.17
C GLY A 12 -6.98 -0.16 15.45
N SER A 13 -6.69 -1.45 15.60
CA SER A 13 -7.54 -2.52 15.10
C SER A 13 -7.70 -3.64 16.12
N GLU A 14 -8.94 -4.08 16.29
CA GLU A 14 -9.29 -5.21 17.15
C GLU A 14 -8.95 -6.57 16.51
N ASN A 15 -8.62 -6.60 15.22
CA ASN A 15 -8.22 -7.80 14.51
C ASN A 15 -6.92 -8.40 15.07
N PHE A 16 -6.13 -7.60 15.78
CA PHE A 16 -4.86 -8.03 16.37
C PHE A 16 -4.98 -8.30 17.87
N SER A 17 -4.11 -9.16 18.36
CA SER A 17 -4.01 -9.48 19.79
C SER A 17 -3.68 -8.24 20.63
N PRO A 18 -4.05 -8.24 21.93
CA PRO A 18 -3.61 -7.21 22.85
C PRO A 18 -2.10 -6.98 22.78
N GLY A 19 -1.67 -5.71 22.72
CA GLY A 19 -0.26 -5.33 22.54
C GLY A 19 0.18 -5.12 21.08
N LYS A 20 -0.58 -5.59 20.07
CA LYS A 20 -0.32 -5.36 18.64
C LYS A 20 -1.40 -4.55 17.93
N ARG A 21 -2.42 -4.09 18.68
CA ARG A 21 -3.59 -3.40 18.13
C ARG A 21 -3.27 -2.05 17.53
N TYR A 22 -2.30 -1.33 18.05
CA TYR A 22 -1.97 0.01 17.61
C TYR A 22 -0.79 0.01 16.67
N GLY A 23 -0.96 0.72 15.54
CA GLY A 23 0.08 0.99 14.56
C GLY A 23 0.36 2.49 14.46
N VAL A 24 1.63 2.86 14.32
CA VAL A 24 2.10 4.24 14.16
C VAL A 24 2.66 4.38 12.75
N PHE A 25 2.18 5.39 12.03
CA PHE A 25 2.44 5.59 10.61
C PHE A 25 2.85 7.04 10.36
N PRO A 26 4.15 7.37 10.49
CA PRO A 26 4.65 8.69 10.19
C PRO A 26 4.75 8.92 8.68
N ALA A 27 4.58 10.16 8.27
CA ALA A 27 4.84 10.62 6.92
C ALA A 27 5.45 12.02 6.96
N PHE A 28 6.36 12.29 6.06
CA PHE A 28 6.93 13.61 5.88
C PHE A 28 6.98 13.99 4.40
N GLY A 29 6.89 15.29 4.15
CA GLY A 29 6.97 15.86 2.82
C GLY A 29 7.89 17.07 2.81
N LEU A 30 8.64 17.21 1.72
CA LEU A 30 9.49 18.37 1.44
C LEU A 30 9.12 18.91 0.07
N GLY A 31 9.16 20.23 -0.06
CA GLY A 31 8.95 20.91 -1.32
C GLY A 31 9.86 22.12 -1.49
N TRP A 32 10.36 22.30 -2.70
CA TRP A 32 11.15 23.44 -3.08
C TRP A 32 10.64 24.07 -4.37
N ALA A 33 10.06 25.26 -4.27
CA ALA A 33 9.65 26.06 -5.42
C ALA A 33 10.86 26.83 -5.95
N VAL A 34 11.61 26.19 -6.85
CA VAL A 34 12.84 26.75 -7.47
C VAL A 34 12.55 28.03 -8.21
N SER A 35 11.40 28.12 -8.87
CA SER A 35 10.95 29.30 -9.60
C SER A 35 10.78 30.56 -8.74
N ASN A 36 10.76 30.41 -7.40
CA ASN A 36 10.69 31.52 -6.47
C ASN A 36 12.05 32.00 -5.99
N GLU A 37 13.14 31.44 -6.52
CA GLU A 37 14.51 31.90 -6.24
C GLU A 37 14.91 33.04 -7.18
N SER A 38 15.81 33.94 -6.69
CA SER A 38 16.26 35.09 -7.45
C SER A 38 17.04 34.72 -8.71
N PHE A 39 17.79 33.63 -8.66
CA PHE A 39 18.55 33.11 -9.81
C PHE A 39 17.68 32.59 -10.95
N TRP A 40 16.36 32.32 -10.68
CA TRP A 40 15.44 31.81 -11.68
C TRP A 40 14.89 32.90 -12.62
N ASN A 41 15.04 34.20 -12.28
CA ASN A 41 14.47 35.31 -13.04
C ASN A 41 14.79 35.28 -14.55
N PRO A 42 16.01 34.97 -15.02
CA PRO A 42 16.31 34.89 -16.45
C PRO A 42 15.57 33.76 -17.16
N VAL A 43 15.28 32.66 -16.45
CA VAL A 43 14.64 31.43 -16.99
C VAL A 43 13.12 31.52 -16.97
N ARG A 44 12.53 32.38 -16.13
CA ARG A 44 11.09 32.53 -15.92
C ARG A 44 10.32 32.81 -17.21
N LYS A 45 10.95 33.45 -18.19
CA LYS A 45 10.34 33.71 -19.51
C LYS A 45 9.96 32.41 -20.24
N TYR A 46 10.72 31.35 -20.04
CA TYR A 46 10.51 30.05 -20.70
C TYR A 46 9.80 29.07 -19.78
N ILE A 47 10.23 28.97 -18.52
CA ILE A 47 9.68 28.09 -17.49
C ILE A 47 9.13 28.99 -16.40
N SER A 48 7.80 29.19 -16.42
CA SER A 48 7.11 30.10 -15.48
C SER A 48 7.11 29.57 -14.07
N PHE A 49 7.07 28.22 -13.90
CA PHE A 49 7.04 27.57 -12.61
C PHE A 49 7.85 26.28 -12.62
N LEU A 50 8.64 26.05 -11.56
CA LEU A 50 9.32 24.79 -11.26
C LEU A 50 9.28 24.53 -9.77
N LYS A 51 8.79 23.36 -9.39
CA LYS A 51 8.75 22.88 -8.00
C LYS A 51 9.16 21.43 -7.94
N PHE A 52 10.04 21.09 -7.01
CA PHE A 52 10.35 19.72 -6.61
C PHE A 52 9.57 19.37 -5.35
N ARG A 53 9.08 18.13 -5.30
CA ARG A 53 8.38 17.54 -4.15
C ARG A 53 9.01 16.20 -3.82
N TYR A 54 9.16 15.91 -2.55
CA TYR A 54 9.53 14.58 -2.08
C TYR A 54 8.64 14.23 -0.90
N THR A 55 8.07 13.04 -0.94
CA THR A 55 7.30 12.50 0.19
C THR A 55 7.80 11.11 0.53
N ASP A 56 7.81 10.78 1.82
CA ASP A 56 8.10 9.44 2.34
C ASP A 56 7.17 9.19 3.52
N GLY A 57 6.39 8.14 3.44
CA GLY A 57 5.38 7.87 4.45
C GLY A 57 5.06 6.40 4.59
N TRP A 58 4.56 6.06 5.76
CA TRP A 58 4.09 4.73 6.09
C TRP A 58 2.57 4.70 6.15
N VAL A 59 1.99 3.62 5.66
CA VAL A 59 0.55 3.30 5.74
C VAL A 59 0.41 1.89 6.28
N GLY A 60 -0.50 1.70 7.24
CA GLY A 60 -0.84 0.40 7.78
C GLY A 60 -2.15 -0.13 7.21
N SER A 61 -2.22 -1.44 7.02
CA SER A 61 -3.45 -2.14 6.71
C SER A 61 -3.63 -3.30 7.68
N ASP A 62 -4.85 -3.41 8.22
CA ASP A 62 -5.30 -4.53 9.06
C ASP A 62 -6.17 -5.51 8.27
N THR A 63 -6.29 -5.31 6.95
CA THR A 63 -7.11 -6.13 6.09
C THR A 63 -6.50 -7.51 5.98
N ALA A 64 -7.05 -8.43 6.72
CA ALA A 64 -6.85 -9.84 6.57
C ALA A 64 -8.07 -10.41 5.86
N THR A 65 -7.87 -11.04 4.75
CA THR A 65 -8.80 -11.80 3.89
C THR A 65 -10.12 -12.24 4.54
N GLY A 66 -10.98 -11.27 4.92
CA GLY A 66 -12.34 -11.53 5.43
C GLY A 66 -12.46 -12.11 6.85
N ARG A 67 -11.35 -12.43 7.53
CA ARG A 67 -11.38 -12.96 8.90
C ARG A 67 -11.08 -11.87 9.92
N ARG A 68 -11.97 -11.73 10.91
CA ARG A 68 -11.73 -10.90 12.10
C ARG A 68 -11.14 -11.73 13.23
N PHE A 69 -10.49 -11.07 14.19
CA PHE A 69 -9.92 -11.69 15.38
C PHE A 69 -9.00 -12.88 15.09
N MET A 70 -8.06 -12.69 14.17
CA MET A 70 -7.19 -13.77 13.70
C MET A 70 -6.34 -14.44 14.79
N TYR A 71 -6.21 -13.80 15.95
CA TYR A 71 -5.50 -14.36 17.11
C TYR A 71 -6.32 -15.38 17.90
N GLN A 72 -7.62 -15.54 17.57
CA GLN A 72 -8.48 -16.53 18.22
C GLN A 72 -8.60 -17.78 17.35
N GLY A 73 -8.47 -18.96 17.97
CA GLY A 73 -8.78 -20.23 17.33
C GLY A 73 -10.29 -20.41 17.17
N VAL A 74 -10.70 -21.07 16.09
CA VAL A 74 -12.10 -21.46 15.84
C VAL A 74 -12.17 -22.96 15.79
N PHE A 75 -13.08 -23.53 16.58
CA PHE A 75 -13.31 -24.98 16.65
C PHE A 75 -14.60 -25.33 15.91
N THR A 76 -14.57 -26.46 15.22
CA THR A 76 -15.74 -27.03 14.53
C THR A 76 -15.99 -28.46 15.00
N SER A 77 -17.25 -28.90 14.87
CA SER A 77 -17.60 -30.29 15.11
C SER A 77 -17.09 -31.14 13.96
N LEU A 78 -16.41 -32.22 14.32
CA LEU A 78 -15.96 -33.25 13.38
C LEU A 78 -16.83 -34.48 13.49
N THR A 79 -17.15 -35.09 12.35
CA THR A 79 -17.79 -36.40 12.32
C THR A 79 -16.81 -37.42 12.85
N GLY A 80 -17.18 -38.08 13.91
CA GLY A 80 -16.33 -39.09 14.54
C GLY A 80 -16.29 -40.40 13.77
N THR A 81 -15.38 -41.25 14.18
CA THR A 81 -15.27 -42.62 13.68
C THR A 81 -16.15 -43.54 14.52
N MET A 82 -16.73 -44.54 13.89
CA MET A 82 -17.48 -45.56 14.60
C MET A 82 -16.53 -46.54 15.29
N PHE A 83 -16.78 -46.74 16.59
CA PHE A 83 -15.99 -47.66 17.40
C PHE A 83 -16.88 -48.70 18.07
N GLY A 84 -16.32 -49.87 18.31
CA GLY A 84 -16.93 -50.97 19.04
C GLY A 84 -17.95 -51.78 18.23
N THR A 85 -18.54 -52.77 18.87
CA THR A 85 -19.52 -53.69 18.26
C THR A 85 -20.89 -53.08 17.95
N ASN A 86 -21.20 -51.97 18.60
CA ASN A 86 -22.50 -51.28 18.40
C ASN A 86 -22.43 -50.14 17.40
N TYR A 87 -21.30 -49.95 16.72
CA TYR A 87 -21.10 -48.91 15.72
C TYR A 87 -21.51 -47.49 16.17
N THR A 88 -21.28 -47.18 17.44
CA THR A 88 -21.62 -45.85 17.97
C THR A 88 -20.65 -44.82 17.45
N SER A 89 -21.16 -43.80 16.77
CA SER A 89 -20.36 -42.66 16.33
C SER A 89 -20.10 -41.72 17.50
N ALA A 90 -18.83 -41.43 17.75
CA ALA A 90 -18.43 -40.39 18.69
C ALA A 90 -18.04 -39.15 17.90
N ASN A 91 -18.79 -38.08 18.02
CA ASN A 91 -18.42 -36.78 17.44
C ASN A 91 -17.29 -36.15 18.27
N GLY A 92 -16.38 -35.54 17.58
CA GLY A 92 -15.28 -34.76 18.19
C GLY A 92 -15.33 -33.29 17.80
N TYR A 93 -14.38 -32.56 18.32
CA TYR A 93 -14.12 -31.18 17.91
C TYR A 93 -12.69 -31.09 17.40
N GLY A 94 -12.51 -30.33 16.31
CA GLY A 94 -11.20 -30.01 15.79
C GLY A 94 -11.03 -28.49 15.64
N GLU A 95 -9.79 -28.03 15.72
CA GLU A 95 -9.49 -26.64 15.44
C GLU A 95 -9.53 -26.43 13.93
N GLU A 96 -10.55 -25.71 13.47
CA GLU A 96 -10.75 -25.36 12.05
C GLU A 96 -9.81 -24.25 11.64
N LYS A 97 -9.73 -23.21 12.46
CA LYS A 97 -8.91 -22.02 12.18
C LYS A 97 -8.00 -21.75 13.37
N TYR A 98 -6.71 -21.84 13.12
CA TYR A 98 -5.72 -21.60 14.15
C TYR A 98 -5.62 -20.13 14.51
N GLY A 99 -5.46 -19.83 15.80
CA GLY A 99 -5.14 -18.50 16.29
C GLY A 99 -3.70 -18.14 15.91
N VAL A 100 -3.54 -17.04 15.16
CA VAL A 100 -2.22 -16.58 14.67
C VAL A 100 -1.88 -15.21 15.22
N ASN A 101 -0.63 -15.05 15.67
CA ASN A 101 -0.17 -13.81 16.26
C ASN A 101 0.39 -12.86 15.19
N VAL A 102 -0.50 -12.36 14.35
CA VAL A 102 -0.20 -11.46 13.24
C VAL A 102 -0.19 -9.99 13.65
N THR A 103 0.34 -9.14 12.80
CA THR A 103 0.44 -7.70 13.01
C THR A 103 0.12 -6.95 11.72
N TRP A 104 0.15 -5.62 11.78
CA TRP A 104 -0.11 -4.73 10.66
C TRP A 104 0.73 -5.06 9.43
N SER A 105 0.08 -5.17 8.28
CA SER A 105 0.77 -5.02 6.99
C SER A 105 1.15 -3.56 6.83
N LYS A 106 2.41 -3.29 6.46
CA LYS A 106 2.95 -1.93 6.35
C LYS A 106 3.38 -1.65 4.92
N SER A 107 2.98 -0.51 4.42
CA SER A 107 3.42 -0.01 3.12
C SER A 107 4.23 1.27 3.32
N ARG A 108 5.47 1.29 2.85
CA ARG A 108 6.27 2.49 2.72
C ARG A 108 6.11 3.03 1.32
N LYS A 109 5.66 4.27 1.22
CA LYS A 109 5.46 4.98 -0.04
C LYS A 109 6.44 6.14 -0.12
N GLN A 110 7.21 6.17 -1.19
CA GLN A 110 8.15 7.22 -1.52
C GLN A 110 7.78 7.80 -2.87
N ASP A 111 7.77 9.11 -2.97
CA ASP A 111 7.44 9.82 -4.18
C ASP A 111 8.35 11.03 -4.38
N LEU A 112 8.88 11.18 -5.60
CA LEU A 112 9.62 12.33 -6.06
C LEU A 112 8.87 12.98 -7.21
N GLY A 113 8.24 14.12 -6.93
CA GLY A 113 7.43 14.85 -7.90
C GLY A 113 8.15 16.09 -8.43
N ILE A 114 7.90 16.39 -9.70
CA ILE A 114 8.36 17.57 -10.40
C ILE A 114 7.17 18.25 -11.06
N ASP A 115 6.86 19.48 -10.64
CA ASP A 115 5.82 20.31 -11.24
C ASP A 115 6.48 21.36 -12.11
N ILE A 116 6.18 21.40 -13.41
CA ILE A 116 6.76 22.36 -14.35
C ILE A 116 5.65 23.04 -15.14
N LYS A 117 5.75 24.37 -15.29
CA LYS A 117 4.84 25.13 -16.18
C LYS A 117 5.62 25.96 -17.17
N PHE A 118 5.06 26.03 -18.37
CA PHE A 118 5.59 26.76 -19.53
C PHE A 118 4.53 27.69 -20.12
N LEU A 119 4.93 28.52 -21.05
CA LEU A 119 4.06 29.38 -21.85
C LEU A 119 3.13 30.24 -21.00
N ASN A 120 3.64 30.91 -19.97
CA ASN A 120 2.87 31.70 -19.01
C ASN A 120 1.74 30.91 -18.37
N ASP A 121 2.07 29.71 -17.87
CA ASP A 121 1.18 28.76 -17.20
C ASP A 121 0.14 28.05 -18.10
N ASN A 122 0.18 28.28 -19.42
CA ASN A 122 -0.73 27.62 -20.35
C ASN A 122 -0.45 26.13 -20.53
N LEU A 123 0.79 25.68 -20.32
CA LEU A 123 1.20 24.30 -20.42
C LEU A 123 1.83 23.87 -19.10
N SER A 124 1.29 22.82 -18.49
CA SER A 124 1.82 22.23 -17.27
C SER A 124 2.12 20.75 -17.45
N PHE A 125 3.19 20.32 -16.82
CA PHE A 125 3.57 18.93 -16.65
C PHE A 125 3.75 18.64 -15.16
N VAL A 126 3.26 17.48 -14.75
CA VAL A 126 3.53 16.87 -13.46
C VAL A 126 4.15 15.52 -13.73
N VAL A 127 5.33 15.28 -13.17
CA VAL A 127 6.05 14.01 -13.31
C VAL A 127 6.31 13.49 -11.91
N ASP A 128 5.84 12.29 -11.60
CA ASP A 128 6.03 11.63 -10.33
C ASP A 128 6.77 10.31 -10.52
N PHE A 129 7.82 10.11 -9.73
CA PHE A 129 8.57 8.87 -9.62
C PHE A 129 8.22 8.26 -8.28
N PHE A 130 7.53 7.14 -8.30
CA PHE A 130 7.08 6.50 -7.07
C PHE A 130 7.71 5.13 -6.84
N LYS A 131 7.82 4.81 -5.57
CA LYS A 131 8.19 3.49 -5.09
C LYS A 131 7.38 3.16 -3.86
N GLU A 132 6.68 2.03 -3.90
CA GLU A 132 5.97 1.45 -2.77
C GLU A 132 6.57 0.09 -2.44
N ARG A 133 6.87 -0.13 -1.16
CA ARG A 133 7.24 -1.44 -0.63
C ARG A 133 6.24 -1.81 0.46
N ARG A 134 5.57 -2.93 0.26
CA ARG A 134 4.61 -3.48 1.20
C ARG A 134 5.19 -4.72 1.87
N ASP A 135 5.34 -4.65 3.18
CA ASP A 135 5.90 -5.71 4.03
C ASP A 135 4.80 -6.28 4.94
N ASN A 136 5.05 -7.47 5.47
CA ASN A 136 4.13 -8.16 6.38
C ASN A 136 2.73 -8.39 5.78
N ILE A 137 2.64 -8.70 4.50
CA ILE A 137 1.36 -9.03 3.85
C ILE A 137 0.85 -10.34 4.42
N PHE A 138 -0.44 -10.39 4.75
CA PHE A 138 -1.09 -11.61 5.19
C PHE A 138 -1.20 -12.60 4.04
N LEU A 139 -0.60 -13.76 4.23
CA LEU A 139 -0.73 -14.88 3.30
C LEU A 139 -1.15 -16.12 4.08
N GLN A 140 -2.01 -16.93 3.46
CA GLN A 140 -2.26 -18.27 3.93
C GLN A 140 -1.07 -19.14 3.55
N ARG A 141 -0.53 -19.87 4.51
CA ARG A 141 0.64 -20.71 4.27
C ARG A 141 0.32 -21.86 3.32
N SER A 142 1.05 -21.96 2.23
CA SER A 142 0.89 -23.00 1.21
C SER A 142 1.94 -24.13 1.35
N THR A 143 3.04 -23.84 2.06
CA THR A 143 4.17 -24.77 2.21
C THR A 143 3.97 -25.82 3.32
N ILE A 144 2.83 -25.81 4.00
CA ILE A 144 2.54 -26.77 5.05
C ILE A 144 2.08 -28.08 4.43
N PRO A 145 2.76 -29.20 4.72
CA PRO A 145 2.40 -30.50 4.18
C PRO A 145 1.03 -30.99 4.68
N SER A 146 0.26 -31.63 3.83
CA SER A 146 -1.07 -32.15 4.17
C SER A 146 -1.08 -33.17 5.31
N TYR A 147 0.05 -33.89 5.53
CA TYR A 147 0.18 -34.83 6.63
C TYR A 147 0.26 -34.17 8.02
N ALA A 148 0.41 -32.83 8.07
CA ALA A 148 0.29 -32.09 9.33
C ALA A 148 -1.13 -32.16 9.93
N GLY A 149 -2.12 -32.56 9.12
CA GLY A 149 -3.49 -32.83 9.58
C GLY A 149 -4.30 -31.58 9.91
N TRP A 150 -3.89 -30.41 9.41
CA TRP A 150 -4.63 -29.16 9.61
C TRP A 150 -5.84 -29.08 8.68
N ILE A 151 -6.97 -28.62 9.21
CA ILE A 151 -8.19 -28.44 8.43
C ILE A 151 -8.03 -27.26 7.48
N GLU A 152 -7.51 -26.15 7.98
CA GLU A 152 -7.17 -24.95 7.21
C GLU A 152 -5.75 -24.49 7.55
N ASN A 153 -4.97 -24.19 6.53
CA ASN A 153 -3.61 -23.68 6.74
C ASN A 153 -3.64 -22.30 7.42
N PRO A 154 -2.79 -22.06 8.43
CA PRO A 154 -2.78 -20.79 9.13
C PRO A 154 -2.25 -19.66 8.26
N TYR A 155 -2.67 -18.44 8.61
CA TYR A 155 -2.17 -17.21 8.03
C TYR A 155 -0.89 -16.75 8.76
N ALA A 156 -0.03 -16.05 8.02
CA ALA A 156 1.16 -15.40 8.57
C ALA A 156 1.48 -14.10 7.82
N ASN A 157 2.27 -13.23 8.42
CA ASN A 157 2.81 -12.03 7.79
C ASN A 157 4.10 -12.37 7.03
N LEU A 158 3.99 -12.89 5.83
CA LEU A 158 5.12 -13.42 5.05
C LEU A 158 5.38 -12.69 3.75
N GLY A 159 4.34 -12.08 3.16
CA GLY A 159 4.47 -11.49 1.83
C GLY A 159 5.19 -10.16 1.83
N VAL A 160 6.06 -9.97 0.84
CA VAL A 160 6.72 -8.71 0.52
C VAL A 160 6.57 -8.44 -0.96
N VAL A 161 6.04 -7.25 -1.30
CA VAL A 161 5.83 -6.79 -2.68
C VAL A 161 6.41 -5.39 -2.84
N GLU A 162 7.07 -5.15 -3.94
CA GLU A 162 7.56 -3.84 -4.37
C GLU A 162 6.84 -3.40 -5.65
N ASN A 163 6.32 -2.18 -5.67
CA ASN A 163 5.80 -1.50 -6.85
C ASN A 163 6.60 -0.23 -7.06
N LYS A 164 6.99 0.06 -8.31
CA LYS A 164 7.64 1.30 -8.69
C LYS A 164 7.26 1.72 -10.09
N GLY A 165 7.25 3.01 -10.32
CA GLY A 165 6.86 3.51 -11.61
C GLY A 165 7.07 5.00 -11.78
N ILE A 166 6.51 5.46 -12.90
CA ILE A 166 6.52 6.87 -13.30
C ILE A 166 5.10 7.23 -13.72
N GLU A 167 4.65 8.39 -13.27
CA GLU A 167 3.41 9.00 -13.70
C GLU A 167 3.71 10.34 -14.37
N LEU A 168 3.05 10.60 -15.49
CA LEU A 168 3.14 11.85 -16.22
C LEU A 168 1.73 12.38 -16.44
N ALA A 169 1.49 13.61 -16.02
CA ALA A 169 0.28 14.35 -16.35
C ALA A 169 0.63 15.61 -17.13
N MET A 170 -0.16 15.93 -18.14
CA MET A 170 -0.03 17.12 -18.98
C MET A 170 -1.37 17.84 -19.06
N ASP A 171 -1.35 19.14 -18.82
CA ASP A 171 -2.48 20.04 -19.06
C ASP A 171 -2.03 21.19 -19.96
N TYR A 172 -2.74 21.38 -21.06
CA TYR A 172 -2.55 22.53 -21.95
C TYR A 172 -3.85 23.29 -22.08
N THR A 173 -3.83 24.59 -21.79
CA THR A 173 -4.98 25.47 -21.95
C THR A 173 -4.59 26.71 -22.73
N GLN A 174 -5.25 26.93 -23.88
CA GLN A 174 -5.03 28.08 -24.75
C GLN A 174 -6.32 28.83 -24.98
N ARG A 175 -6.29 30.12 -24.76
CA ARG A 175 -7.39 31.00 -25.12
C ARG A 175 -7.33 31.32 -26.61
N LEU A 176 -8.36 30.93 -27.37
CA LEU A 176 -8.44 31.11 -28.81
C LEU A 176 -9.18 32.40 -29.21
N GLY A 177 -9.90 33.02 -28.26
CA GLY A 177 -10.68 34.22 -28.50
C GLY A 177 -11.27 34.83 -27.23
N LYS A 178 -12.15 35.81 -27.36
CA LYS A 178 -12.74 36.49 -26.18
C LYS A 178 -13.58 35.57 -25.31
N LYS A 179 -14.20 34.53 -25.89
CA LYS A 179 -15.12 33.59 -25.20
C LYS A 179 -14.79 32.14 -25.43
N THR A 180 -13.69 31.81 -26.17
CA THR A 180 -13.35 30.46 -26.56
C THR A 180 -11.98 30.11 -26.02
N PHE A 181 -11.85 28.92 -25.46
CA PHE A 181 -10.57 28.33 -25.02
C PHE A 181 -10.54 26.87 -25.42
N LEU A 182 -9.32 26.36 -25.64
CA LEU A 182 -9.01 24.96 -25.88
C LEU A 182 -8.29 24.41 -24.66
N THR A 183 -8.75 23.28 -24.15
CA THR A 183 -8.03 22.54 -23.11
C THR A 183 -7.75 21.12 -23.60
N VAL A 184 -6.49 20.70 -23.50
CA VAL A 184 -6.03 19.35 -23.81
C VAL A 184 -5.39 18.78 -22.56
N ARG A 185 -5.81 17.58 -22.15
CA ARG A 185 -5.27 16.85 -21.00
C ARG A 185 -4.84 15.47 -21.40
N GLY A 186 -3.75 15.03 -20.82
CA GLY A 186 -3.23 13.68 -21.03
C GLY A 186 -2.53 13.18 -19.77
N ASN A 187 -2.62 11.88 -19.53
CA ASN A 187 -1.87 11.20 -18.49
C ASN A 187 -1.29 9.90 -19.03
N LEU A 188 -0.14 9.53 -18.48
CA LEU A 188 0.54 8.28 -18.77
C LEU A 188 1.11 7.75 -17.46
N THR A 189 0.81 6.49 -17.15
CA THR A 189 1.38 5.78 -16.01
C THR A 189 2.08 4.54 -16.48
N PHE A 190 3.30 4.35 -16.03
CA PHE A 190 4.06 3.11 -16.21
C PHE A 190 4.47 2.60 -14.84
N ASN A 191 4.09 1.37 -14.50
CA ASN A 191 4.47 0.73 -13.25
C ASN A 191 4.99 -0.69 -13.47
N LYS A 192 5.76 -1.15 -12.50
CA LYS A 192 6.28 -2.52 -12.45
C LYS A 192 6.18 -3.03 -11.03
N ASP A 193 5.45 -4.15 -10.88
CA ASP A 193 5.34 -4.90 -9.64
C ASP A 193 6.38 -6.00 -9.58
N LYS A 194 6.87 -6.28 -8.38
CA LYS A 194 7.74 -7.40 -8.09
C LYS A 194 7.37 -8.02 -6.74
N ILE A 195 7.08 -9.31 -6.76
CA ILE A 195 6.99 -10.12 -5.54
C ILE A 195 8.43 -10.36 -5.09
N ILE A 196 8.75 -9.98 -3.85
CA ILE A 196 10.09 -10.14 -3.25
C ILE A 196 10.11 -11.40 -2.40
N GLU A 197 9.05 -11.60 -1.60
CA GLU A 197 8.89 -12.77 -0.73
C GLU A 197 7.45 -13.26 -0.82
N ASN A 198 7.32 -14.57 -0.89
CA ASN A 198 6.05 -15.29 -0.87
C ASN A 198 6.25 -16.60 -0.11
N ASP A 199 5.16 -17.28 0.31
CA ASP A 199 5.23 -18.61 0.93
C ASP A 199 5.36 -19.68 -0.16
N GLU A 200 6.53 -19.75 -0.79
CA GLU A 200 6.84 -20.72 -1.84
C GLU A 200 7.80 -21.80 -1.31
N PRO A 201 7.65 -23.05 -1.77
CA PRO A 201 8.62 -24.09 -1.47
C PRO A 201 9.98 -23.73 -2.09
N PRO A 202 11.09 -24.14 -1.47
CA PRO A 202 12.45 -23.88 -1.96
C PRO A 202 12.75 -24.55 -3.30
#